data_ee9e7137c4339de1f7e60dadaad68243
#
_entry.id   ee9e7137c4339de1f7e60dadaad68243
#
_cell.length_a   1.000
_cell.length_b   1.000
_cell.length_c   1.000
_cell.angle_alpha   90.00
_cell.angle_beta   90.00
_cell.angle_gamma   90.00
#
_symmetry.space_group_name_H-M   'P 1'
#
loop_
_entity.id
_entity.type
_entity.pdbx_description
1 polymer ?
#
loop_
_entity_poly.entity_id
_entity_poly.type
_entity_poly.pdbx_seq_one_letter_code
_entity_poly.pdbx_strand_id
1 'polypeptide(L)'
;YASDLFRTRGIGKIGLEDSPDDLPDLVAEILAHAVEVRQRRRLSLGYRSRDAVINRVRGRIDVLTTERHQLMDRGLVACRFDELTIDTPRNRFVRAALESISRIVQRKDVAHRCRALAGGMKAMGVSGDAPTRAQMSTDRFGRNDADDRFMVAAAKLAFDLVLPTEASGANVLSLPDREATWVRRLFERAVGGFYEVV
;
A
#
# COMPACT_ATOMS: atom_id res chain seq x y z
N TYR A 1 18.41 -1.72 1.09
CA TYR A 1 16.92 -1.66 1.27
C TYR A 1 16.33 -2.97 1.80
N ALA A 2 16.61 -4.14 1.18
CA ALA A 2 16.10 -5.42 1.70
C ALA A 2 16.88 -5.85 2.96
N SER A 3 18.19 -5.61 3.05
CA SER A 3 19.02 -5.92 4.20
C SER A 3 18.67 -5.09 5.44
N ASP A 4 18.31 -3.81 5.28
CA ASP A 4 17.82 -2.97 6.38
C ASP A 4 16.48 -3.48 6.93
N LEU A 5 15.64 -4.04 6.08
CA LEU A 5 14.38 -4.67 6.41
C LEU A 5 14.57 -5.84 7.40
N PHE A 6 15.59 -6.68 7.17
CA PHE A 6 15.89 -7.84 8.02
C PHE A 6 16.64 -7.48 9.31
N ARG A 7 17.49 -6.43 9.27
CA ARG A 7 18.39 -6.09 10.37
C ARG A 7 17.75 -5.22 11.44
N THR A 8 16.86 -4.31 11.09
CA THR A 8 16.39 -3.26 12.01
C THR A 8 15.23 -3.70 12.91
N ARG A 9 14.54 -4.82 12.67
CA ARG A 9 13.31 -5.15 13.40
C ARG A 9 13.18 -6.58 13.91
N GLY A 10 14.27 -7.28 14.13
CA GLY A 10 14.25 -8.54 14.87
C GLY A 10 13.21 -9.52 14.35
N ILE A 11 13.13 -9.70 13.03
CA ILE A 11 12.42 -10.82 12.42
C ILE A 11 13.29 -12.05 12.73
N GLY A 12 13.18 -12.49 14.00
CA GLY A 12 13.92 -13.61 14.51
C GLY A 12 13.50 -14.85 13.75
N LYS A 13 14.51 -15.52 13.18
CA LYS A 13 14.47 -16.90 12.69
C LYS A 13 13.20 -17.30 11.94
N ILE A 14 12.94 -16.63 10.80
CA ILE A 14 12.19 -17.28 9.74
C ILE A 14 13.18 -18.26 9.13
N GLY A 15 12.95 -19.56 9.31
CA GLY A 15 13.74 -20.59 8.65
C GLY A 15 13.58 -20.44 7.15
N LEU A 16 14.54 -19.80 6.51
CA LEU A 16 14.71 -19.84 5.06
C LEU A 16 15.21 -21.25 4.73
N GLU A 17 14.29 -22.17 4.55
CA GLU A 17 14.57 -23.37 3.81
C GLU A 17 14.49 -23.04 2.32
N ASP A 18 15.44 -23.51 1.55
CA ASP A 18 15.78 -23.16 0.16
C ASP A 18 14.68 -23.49 -0.89
N SER A 19 13.43 -23.08 -0.68
CA SER A 19 12.37 -23.32 -1.67
C SER A 19 11.86 -21.99 -2.24
N PRO A 20 11.91 -21.79 -3.56
CA PRO A 20 11.30 -20.63 -4.21
C PRO A 20 9.78 -20.54 -4.01
N ASP A 21 9.14 -21.64 -3.63
CA ASP A 21 7.69 -21.70 -3.37
C ASP A 21 7.29 -20.95 -2.10
N ASP A 22 8.22 -20.72 -1.16
CA ASP A 22 7.97 -20.04 0.11
C ASP A 22 8.08 -18.51 0.02
N LEU A 23 8.54 -17.99 -1.12
CA LEU A 23 8.76 -16.54 -1.29
C LEU A 23 7.48 -15.70 -1.17
N PRO A 24 6.33 -16.09 -1.75
CA PRO A 24 5.06 -15.40 -1.55
C PRO A 24 4.64 -15.38 -0.08
N ASP A 25 4.83 -16.47 0.65
CA ASP A 25 4.50 -16.59 2.06
C ASP A 25 5.37 -15.65 2.91
N LEU A 26 6.67 -15.59 2.63
CA LEU A 26 7.61 -14.70 3.31
C LEU A 26 7.26 -13.23 3.09
N VAL A 27 7.00 -12.83 1.83
CA VAL A 27 6.64 -11.45 1.51
C VAL A 27 5.31 -11.07 2.14
N ALA A 28 4.34 -11.97 2.17
CA ALA A 28 3.07 -11.76 2.83
C ALA A 28 3.21 -11.59 4.35
N GLU A 29 4.08 -12.37 5.00
CA GLU A 29 4.39 -12.21 6.43
C GLU A 29 5.03 -10.85 6.73
N ILE A 30 6.00 -10.43 5.90
CA ILE A 30 6.66 -9.13 6.04
C ILE A 30 5.63 -8.00 5.89
N LEU A 31 4.77 -8.08 4.87
CA LEU A 31 3.73 -7.09 4.63
C LEU A 31 2.72 -7.05 5.78
N ALA A 32 2.22 -8.21 6.21
CA ALA A 32 1.28 -8.31 7.32
C ALA A 32 1.87 -7.72 8.60
N HIS A 33 3.11 -8.07 8.94
CA HIS A 33 3.81 -7.52 10.10
C HIS A 33 3.97 -5.99 10.02
N ALA A 34 4.39 -5.48 8.86
CA ALA A 34 4.54 -4.04 8.65
C ALA A 34 3.23 -3.28 8.87
N VAL A 35 2.12 -3.83 8.34
CA VAL A 35 0.78 -3.24 8.51
C VAL A 35 0.33 -3.28 9.96
N GLU A 36 0.53 -4.38 10.67
CA GLU A 36 0.19 -4.50 12.10
C GLU A 36 0.94 -3.49 12.96
N VAL A 37 2.25 -3.36 12.75
CA VAL A 37 3.08 -2.37 13.46
C VAL A 37 2.53 -0.97 13.21
N ARG A 38 2.17 -0.67 11.95
CA ARG A 38 1.63 0.64 11.60
C ARG A 38 0.24 0.88 12.17
N GLN A 39 -0.63 -0.12 12.15
CA GLN A 39 -1.98 -0.01 12.74
C GLN A 39 -1.95 0.25 14.25
N ARG A 40 -1.01 -0.35 15.00
CA ARG A 40 -0.82 -0.06 16.45
C ARG A 40 -0.48 1.41 16.71
N ARG A 41 0.17 2.08 15.77
CA ARG A 41 0.52 3.52 15.82
C ARG A 41 -0.48 4.41 15.09
N ARG A 42 -1.59 3.85 14.60
CA ARG A 42 -2.57 4.43 13.69
C ARG A 42 -2.00 4.65 12.28
N LEU A 43 -2.81 4.36 11.26
CA LEU A 43 -2.45 4.62 9.87
C LEU A 43 -2.28 6.13 9.64
N SER A 44 -1.41 6.49 8.70
CA SER A 44 -1.19 7.88 8.33
C SER A 44 -2.46 8.48 7.71
N LEU A 45 -2.71 9.73 8.09
CA LEU A 45 -3.74 10.55 7.49
C LEU A 45 -3.13 11.41 6.39
N GLY A 46 -3.94 11.71 5.37
CA GLY A 46 -3.61 12.68 4.34
C GLY A 46 -4.72 13.69 4.20
N TYR A 47 -4.51 14.67 3.31
CA TYR A 47 -5.52 15.65 2.97
C TYR A 47 -6.15 15.29 1.62
N ARG A 48 -7.48 15.40 1.56
CA ARG A 48 -8.25 15.27 0.32
C ARG A 48 -9.09 16.51 0.15
N SER A 49 -8.98 17.16 -1.01
CA SER A 49 -9.85 18.28 -1.35
C SER A 49 -11.27 17.78 -1.58
N ARG A 50 -12.24 18.46 -0.97
CA ARG A 50 -13.66 18.15 -1.04
C ARG A 50 -14.45 19.38 -1.44
N ASP A 51 -15.33 19.20 -2.42
CA ASP A 51 -16.35 20.18 -2.76
C ASP A 51 -17.65 19.79 -2.06
N ALA A 52 -18.26 20.72 -1.31
CA ALA A 52 -19.51 20.49 -0.62
C ALA A 52 -20.36 21.76 -0.51
N VAL A 53 -21.69 21.58 -0.54
CA VAL A 53 -22.66 22.62 -0.24
C VAL A 53 -22.99 22.52 1.25
N ILE A 54 -22.67 23.58 2.00
CA ILE A 54 -22.73 23.59 3.46
C ILE A 54 -23.31 24.92 3.95
N ASN A 55 -23.84 24.92 5.17
CA ASN A 55 -24.45 26.10 5.80
C ASN A 55 -23.46 26.98 6.56
N ARG A 56 -22.19 26.59 6.59
CA ARG A 56 -21.10 27.34 7.24
C ARG A 56 -19.89 27.37 6.34
N VAL A 57 -19.36 28.54 6.08
CA VAL A 57 -18.14 28.70 5.25
C VAL A 57 -16.98 27.89 5.80
N ARG A 58 -16.39 27.06 4.93
CA ARG A 58 -15.20 26.27 5.21
C ARG A 58 -14.27 26.28 4.00
N GLY A 59 -13.02 26.66 4.21
CA GLY A 59 -12.05 26.76 3.13
C GLY A 59 -12.38 27.88 2.13
N ARG A 60 -12.32 27.56 0.83
CA ARG A 60 -12.57 28.52 -0.26
C ARG A 60 -14.02 28.40 -0.75
N ILE A 61 -14.71 29.54 -0.86
CA ILE A 61 -16.05 29.59 -1.43
C ILE A 61 -15.94 29.47 -2.95
N ASP A 62 -16.75 28.60 -3.54
CA ASP A 62 -17.03 28.56 -4.97
C ASP A 62 -18.21 29.51 -5.25
N VAL A 63 -17.86 30.75 -5.57
CA VAL A 63 -18.84 31.83 -5.80
C VAL A 63 -19.73 31.48 -6.99
N LEU A 64 -19.14 30.98 -8.10
CA LEU A 64 -19.89 30.66 -9.31
C LEU A 64 -20.98 29.59 -9.06
N THR A 65 -20.60 28.53 -8.39
CA THR A 65 -21.57 27.46 -8.03
C THR A 65 -22.60 27.97 -7.02
N THR A 66 -22.22 28.81 -6.08
CA THR A 66 -23.09 29.39 -5.07
C THR A 66 -24.17 30.29 -5.72
N GLU A 67 -23.77 31.18 -6.63
CA GLU A 67 -24.71 32.08 -7.32
C GLU A 67 -25.57 31.35 -8.33
N ARG A 68 -24.96 30.46 -9.16
CA ARG A 68 -25.69 29.70 -10.19
C ARG A 68 -26.85 28.87 -9.61
N HIS A 69 -26.68 28.37 -8.40
CA HIS A 69 -27.70 27.54 -7.72
C HIS A 69 -28.50 28.31 -6.66
N GLN A 70 -28.35 29.65 -6.57
CA GLN A 70 -29.02 30.52 -5.60
C GLN A 70 -28.95 29.97 -4.17
N LEU A 71 -27.76 29.45 -3.80
CA LEU A 71 -27.56 28.75 -2.54
C LEU A 71 -27.70 29.71 -1.32
N MET A 72 -27.31 30.98 -1.49
CA MET A 72 -27.40 31.98 -0.44
C MET A 72 -28.83 32.20 0.07
N ASP A 73 -29.83 32.17 -0.82
CA ASP A 73 -31.23 32.30 -0.45
C ASP A 73 -31.73 31.17 0.46
N ARG A 74 -31.00 30.07 0.45
CA ARG A 74 -31.24 28.87 1.27
C ARG A 74 -30.33 28.79 2.49
N GLY A 75 -29.52 29.82 2.75
CA GLY A 75 -28.53 29.83 3.82
C GLY A 75 -27.38 28.83 3.59
N LEU A 76 -27.09 28.51 2.33
CA LEU A 76 -26.05 27.56 1.93
C LEU A 76 -24.97 28.23 1.09
N VAL A 77 -23.77 27.64 1.08
CA VAL A 77 -22.66 28.07 0.23
C VAL A 77 -21.94 26.84 -0.30
N ALA A 78 -21.48 26.88 -1.55
CA ALA A 78 -20.59 25.88 -2.10
C ALA A 78 -19.15 26.22 -1.66
N CYS A 79 -18.48 25.26 -1.05
CA CYS A 79 -17.13 25.43 -0.54
C CYS A 79 -16.21 24.30 -1.01
N ARG A 80 -14.94 24.65 -1.25
CA ARG A 80 -13.84 23.71 -1.44
C ARG A 80 -12.92 23.79 -0.24
N PHE A 81 -12.68 22.66 0.40
CA PHE A 81 -11.82 22.57 1.58
C PHE A 81 -11.09 21.24 1.65
N ASP A 82 -9.97 21.24 2.35
CA ASP A 82 -9.24 20.01 2.59
C ASP A 82 -9.75 19.32 3.85
N GLU A 83 -9.96 18.01 3.74
CA GLU A 83 -10.44 17.13 4.79
C GLU A 83 -9.39 16.06 5.07
N LEU A 84 -9.12 15.83 6.35
CA LEU A 84 -8.27 14.72 6.77
C LEU A 84 -8.95 13.41 6.45
N THR A 85 -8.20 12.51 5.80
CA THR A 85 -8.70 11.21 5.41
C THR A 85 -7.66 10.12 5.67
N ILE A 86 -8.12 8.95 6.08
CA ILE A 86 -7.31 7.73 6.13
C ILE A 86 -7.20 7.08 4.74
N ASP A 87 -8.10 7.44 3.82
CA ASP A 87 -8.16 6.91 2.45
C ASP A 87 -7.11 7.58 1.56
N THR A 88 -5.84 7.41 1.95
CA THR A 88 -4.68 7.93 1.23
C THR A 88 -4.23 6.96 0.12
N PRO A 89 -3.52 7.44 -0.93
CA PRO A 89 -2.97 6.54 -1.96
C PRO A 89 -2.12 5.42 -1.37
N ARG A 90 -1.25 5.70 -0.37
CA ARG A 90 -0.40 4.69 0.28
C ARG A 90 -1.21 3.63 1.01
N ASN A 91 -2.25 4.01 1.75
CA ASN A 91 -3.08 3.06 2.48
C ASN A 91 -3.91 2.19 1.53
N ARG A 92 -4.45 2.77 0.44
CA ARG A 92 -5.13 2.00 -0.61
C ARG A 92 -4.20 1.01 -1.31
N PHE A 93 -2.98 1.45 -1.62
CA PHE A 93 -1.97 0.59 -2.23
C PHE A 93 -1.65 -0.63 -1.37
N VAL A 94 -1.42 -0.40 -0.08
CA VAL A 94 -1.13 -1.46 0.90
C VAL A 94 -2.31 -2.42 1.06
N ARG A 95 -3.53 -1.88 1.16
CA ARG A 95 -4.73 -2.72 1.24
C ARG A 95 -4.88 -3.61 0.01
N ALA A 96 -4.76 -3.04 -1.19
CA ALA A 96 -4.84 -3.80 -2.44
C ALA A 96 -3.73 -4.87 -2.53
N ALA A 97 -2.51 -4.57 -2.06
CA ALA A 97 -1.42 -5.54 -2.00
C ALA A 97 -1.74 -6.73 -1.06
N LEU A 98 -2.30 -6.46 0.13
CA LEU A 98 -2.74 -7.52 1.06
C LEU A 98 -3.80 -8.43 0.43
N GLU A 99 -4.78 -7.84 -0.25
CA GLU A 99 -5.82 -8.60 -0.96
C GLU A 99 -5.25 -9.44 -2.09
N SER A 100 -4.32 -8.89 -2.87
CA SER A 100 -3.70 -9.58 -4.01
C SER A 100 -2.80 -10.72 -3.57
N ILE A 101 -1.87 -10.47 -2.63
CA ILE A 101 -0.93 -11.51 -2.20
C ILE A 101 -1.63 -12.66 -1.46
N SER A 102 -2.73 -12.38 -0.75
CA SER A 102 -3.51 -13.39 -0.05
C SER A 102 -4.09 -14.50 -0.95
N ARG A 103 -4.10 -14.28 -2.28
CA ARG A 103 -4.60 -15.25 -3.28
C ARG A 103 -3.55 -16.25 -3.73
N ILE A 104 -2.26 -15.89 -3.66
CA ILE A 104 -1.14 -16.70 -4.14
C ILE A 104 -0.37 -17.39 -3.01
N VAL A 105 -0.56 -16.93 -1.77
CA VAL A 105 0.05 -17.50 -0.55
C VAL A 105 -0.46 -18.92 -0.31
N GLN A 106 0.46 -19.86 -0.06
CA GLN A 106 0.13 -21.27 0.18
C GLN A 106 -0.28 -21.51 1.64
N ARG A 107 0.35 -20.84 2.59
CA ARG A 107 0.03 -20.92 4.02
C ARG A 107 -1.32 -20.27 4.32
N LYS A 108 -2.29 -21.08 4.70
CA LYS A 108 -3.67 -20.62 4.98
C LYS A 108 -3.77 -19.62 6.13
N ASP A 109 -2.93 -19.74 7.15
CA ASP A 109 -2.84 -18.82 8.29
C ASP A 109 -2.39 -17.42 7.84
N VAL A 110 -1.34 -17.35 7.00
CA VAL A 110 -0.82 -16.09 6.43
C VAL A 110 -1.84 -15.44 5.50
N ALA A 111 -2.44 -16.24 4.60
CA ALA A 111 -3.49 -15.78 3.70
C ALA A 111 -4.71 -15.21 4.48
N HIS A 112 -5.12 -15.89 5.57
CA HIS A 112 -6.20 -15.40 6.44
C HIS A 112 -5.83 -14.09 7.12
N ARG A 113 -4.61 -14.00 7.64
CA ARG A 113 -4.07 -12.81 8.30
C ARG A 113 -4.04 -11.60 7.36
N CYS A 114 -3.57 -11.77 6.11
CA CYS A 114 -3.58 -10.71 5.10
C CYS A 114 -5.01 -10.24 4.79
N ARG A 115 -5.97 -11.16 4.61
CA ARG A 115 -7.38 -10.81 4.38
C ARG A 115 -8.00 -10.09 5.58
N ALA A 116 -7.70 -10.52 6.81
CA ALA A 116 -8.19 -9.88 8.02
C ALA A 116 -7.68 -8.44 8.14
N LEU A 117 -6.39 -8.20 7.86
CA LEU A 117 -5.79 -6.87 7.86
C LEU A 117 -6.40 -5.97 6.78
N ALA A 118 -6.59 -6.48 5.57
CA ALA A 118 -7.27 -5.75 4.49
C ALA A 118 -8.71 -5.39 4.86
N GLY A 119 -9.44 -6.34 5.47
CA GLY A 119 -10.78 -6.12 6.00
C GLY A 119 -10.82 -5.06 7.12
N GLY A 120 -9.84 -5.08 8.02
CA GLY A 120 -9.66 -4.06 9.05
C GLY A 120 -9.43 -2.66 8.46
N MET A 121 -8.56 -2.56 7.43
CA MET A 121 -8.35 -1.29 6.72
C MET A 121 -9.62 -0.79 6.03
N LYS A 122 -10.40 -1.71 5.44
CA LYS A 122 -11.72 -1.40 4.86
C LYS A 122 -12.67 -0.84 5.90
N ALA A 123 -12.76 -1.48 7.07
CA ALA A 123 -13.63 -1.03 8.16
C ALA A 123 -13.22 0.35 8.69
N MET A 124 -11.94 0.70 8.64
CA MET A 124 -11.43 2.04 8.96
C MET A 124 -11.72 3.10 7.88
N GLY A 125 -12.22 2.71 6.70
CA GLY A 125 -12.58 3.63 5.62
C GLY A 125 -11.54 3.75 4.49
N VAL A 126 -10.55 2.84 4.42
CA VAL A 126 -9.64 2.78 3.27
C VAL A 126 -10.37 2.10 2.10
N SER A 127 -10.43 2.74 0.93
CA SER A 127 -11.09 2.16 -0.25
C SER A 127 -10.28 1.02 -0.87
N GLY A 128 -10.96 0.13 -1.64
CA GLY A 128 -10.35 -1.05 -2.26
C GLY A 128 -9.64 -0.77 -3.57
N ASP A 129 -9.85 0.41 -4.14
CA ASP A 129 -9.29 0.73 -5.45
C ASP A 129 -7.78 0.97 -5.35
N ALA A 130 -7.01 0.18 -6.08
CA ALA A 130 -5.57 0.40 -6.17
C ALA A 130 -5.30 1.80 -6.77
N PRO A 131 -4.43 2.60 -6.15
CA PRO A 131 -4.11 3.92 -6.66
C PRO A 131 -3.36 3.82 -7.98
N THR A 132 -3.57 4.81 -8.85
CA THR A 132 -2.78 4.94 -10.09
C THR A 132 -1.33 5.30 -9.78
N ARG A 133 -0.43 5.04 -10.75
CA ARG A 133 0.99 5.44 -10.62
C ARG A 133 1.13 6.96 -10.38
N ALA A 134 0.29 7.78 -11.01
CA ALA A 134 0.27 9.22 -10.81
C ALA A 134 -0.11 9.61 -9.38
N GLN A 135 -1.12 8.96 -8.79
CA GLN A 135 -1.51 9.17 -7.40
C GLN A 135 -0.40 8.77 -6.42
N MET A 136 0.29 7.66 -6.68
CA MET A 136 1.43 7.24 -5.85
C MET A 136 2.63 8.18 -5.96
N SER A 137 2.88 8.79 -7.13
CA SER A 137 4.00 9.72 -7.32
C SER A 137 3.80 11.06 -6.62
N THR A 138 2.56 11.45 -6.36
CA THR A 138 2.22 12.68 -5.61
C THR A 138 2.27 12.48 -4.09
N ASP A 139 2.25 11.23 -3.63
CA ASP A 139 2.30 10.88 -2.20
C ASP A 139 3.74 10.99 -1.69
N ARG A 140 4.05 12.08 -1.01
CA ARG A 140 5.39 12.36 -0.48
C ARG A 140 5.54 11.85 0.94
N PHE A 141 6.67 11.19 1.20
CA PHE A 141 7.03 10.72 2.54
C PHE A 141 7.80 11.82 3.30
N GLY A 142 7.35 12.17 4.48
CA GLY A 142 8.07 13.00 5.42
C GLY A 142 9.22 12.26 6.13
N ARG A 143 9.97 12.98 6.97
CA ARG A 143 11.06 12.39 7.77
C ARG A 143 10.58 11.31 8.74
N ASN A 144 9.37 11.48 9.26
CA ASN A 144 8.78 10.60 10.28
C ASN A 144 7.99 9.41 9.70
N ASP A 145 7.95 9.26 8.37
CA ASP A 145 7.16 8.24 7.67
C ASP A 145 7.97 6.94 7.40
N ALA A 146 8.97 6.63 8.24
CA ALA A 146 9.80 5.45 8.05
C ALA A 146 8.97 4.14 8.03
N ASP A 147 7.98 4.04 8.92
CA ASP A 147 7.09 2.88 8.97
C ASP A 147 6.20 2.78 7.71
N ASP A 148 5.73 3.92 7.20
CA ASP A 148 4.93 3.96 5.98
C ASP A 148 5.78 3.58 4.75
N ARG A 149 7.04 4.04 4.68
CA ARG A 149 7.97 3.65 3.60
C ARG A 149 8.20 2.16 3.58
N PHE A 150 8.41 1.58 4.76
CA PHE A 150 8.59 0.14 4.91
C PHE A 150 7.35 -0.63 4.45
N MET A 151 6.18 -0.23 4.93
CA MET A 151 4.90 -0.83 4.59
C MET A 151 4.61 -0.76 3.08
N VAL A 152 4.86 0.40 2.44
CA VAL A 152 4.68 0.59 0.99
C VAL A 152 5.73 -0.19 0.19
N ALA A 153 6.98 -0.30 0.67
CA ALA A 153 8.00 -1.12 0.01
C ALA A 153 7.65 -2.61 0.04
N ALA A 154 7.15 -3.12 1.17
CA ALA A 154 6.65 -4.49 1.28
C ALA A 154 5.44 -4.73 0.36
N ALA A 155 4.50 -3.77 0.28
CA ALA A 155 3.37 -3.84 -0.63
C ALA A 155 3.80 -3.87 -2.10
N LYS A 156 4.83 -3.12 -2.48
CA LYS A 156 5.39 -3.16 -3.83
C LYS A 156 5.97 -4.52 -4.17
N LEU A 157 6.72 -5.14 -3.26
CA LEU A 157 7.22 -6.51 -3.44
C LEU A 157 6.08 -7.51 -3.63
N ALA A 158 4.99 -7.36 -2.87
CA ALA A 158 3.82 -8.21 -3.00
C ALA A 158 3.18 -8.10 -4.40
N PHE A 159 3.05 -6.89 -4.95
CA PHE A 159 2.56 -6.71 -6.33
C PHE A 159 3.52 -7.27 -7.37
N ASP A 160 4.83 -7.10 -7.21
CA ASP A 160 5.83 -7.61 -8.14
C ASP A 160 5.78 -9.16 -8.24
N LEU A 161 5.33 -9.84 -7.17
CA LEU A 161 5.10 -11.29 -7.16
C LEU A 161 3.78 -11.70 -7.82
N VAL A 162 2.72 -10.90 -7.68
CA VAL A 162 1.38 -11.23 -8.20
C VAL A 162 1.26 -11.00 -9.70
N LEU A 163 1.92 -9.94 -10.24
CA LEU A 163 1.80 -9.56 -11.65
C LEU A 163 2.11 -10.66 -12.68
N PRO A 164 3.08 -11.58 -12.49
CA PRO A 164 3.31 -12.66 -13.43
C PRO A 164 2.16 -13.67 -13.52
N THR A 165 1.38 -13.82 -12.45
CA THR A 165 0.29 -14.82 -12.36
C THR A 165 -0.97 -14.34 -13.08
N GLU A 166 -1.26 -13.05 -13.10
CA GLU A 166 -2.41 -12.49 -13.81
C GLU A 166 -2.18 -12.38 -15.32
N ALA A 167 -0.92 -12.30 -15.79
CA ALA A 167 -0.56 -12.27 -17.20
C ALA A 167 -0.57 -13.67 -17.87
N SER A 168 -0.75 -14.76 -17.13
CA SER A 168 -0.75 -16.14 -17.64
C SER A 168 -2.02 -16.56 -18.35
N GLY A 169 -2.91 -15.66 -18.69
CA GLY A 169 -4.14 -15.95 -19.47
C GLY A 169 -3.94 -16.21 -20.95
N ALA A 170 -2.75 -16.03 -21.52
CA ALA A 170 -2.46 -16.37 -22.92
C ALA A 170 -0.96 -16.56 -23.12
N ASN A 171 -0.56 -17.80 -23.38
CA ASN A 171 0.75 -18.35 -23.74
C ASN A 171 1.61 -18.85 -22.55
N VAL A 172 1.54 -20.15 -22.40
CA VAL A 172 2.51 -20.98 -21.69
C VAL A 172 3.87 -20.88 -22.38
N LEU A 173 4.69 -19.93 -21.96
CA LEU A 173 6.13 -19.95 -22.19
C LEU A 173 6.80 -20.30 -20.86
N SER A 174 7.49 -21.43 -20.89
CA SER A 174 8.19 -22.10 -19.80
C SER A 174 8.79 -21.18 -18.73
N LEU A 175 8.31 -21.35 -17.51
CA LEU A 175 8.60 -20.64 -16.27
C LEU A 175 10.06 -20.69 -15.70
N PRO A 176 11.01 -21.54 -16.13
CA PRO A 176 12.27 -21.67 -15.39
C PRO A 176 13.19 -20.44 -15.44
N ASP A 177 13.19 -19.67 -16.54
CA ASP A 177 14.19 -18.58 -16.70
C ASP A 177 13.80 -17.23 -16.08
N ARG A 178 12.49 -16.97 -15.89
CA ARG A 178 12.04 -15.71 -15.33
C ARG A 178 12.13 -15.66 -13.80
N GLU A 179 11.87 -16.76 -13.13
CA GLU A 179 11.98 -16.86 -11.66
C GLU A 179 13.44 -16.74 -11.23
N ALA A 180 14.36 -17.43 -11.91
CA ALA A 180 15.79 -17.35 -11.63
C ALA A 180 16.35 -15.94 -11.86
N THR A 181 15.92 -15.24 -12.91
CA THR A 181 16.38 -13.87 -13.21
C THR A 181 15.81 -12.86 -12.22
N TRP A 182 14.59 -13.06 -11.75
CA TRP A 182 13.95 -12.16 -10.79
C TRP A 182 14.53 -12.34 -9.38
N VAL A 183 14.69 -13.59 -8.92
CA VAL A 183 15.37 -13.94 -7.67
C VAL A 183 16.79 -13.42 -7.66
N ARG A 184 17.52 -13.57 -8.78
CA ARG A 184 18.87 -13.05 -8.94
C ARG A 184 18.92 -11.52 -8.83
N ARG A 185 17.99 -10.79 -9.46
CA ARG A 185 17.88 -9.32 -9.34
C ARG A 185 17.51 -8.86 -7.92
N LEU A 186 16.64 -9.61 -7.23
CA LEU A 186 16.31 -9.34 -5.85
C LEU A 186 17.54 -9.55 -4.95
N PHE A 187 18.25 -10.66 -5.17
CA PHE A 187 19.48 -11.00 -4.44
C PHE A 187 20.60 -10.00 -4.72
N GLU A 188 20.83 -9.63 -5.98
CA GLU A 188 21.81 -8.61 -6.37
C GLU A 188 21.51 -7.25 -5.73
N ARG A 189 20.24 -6.85 -5.64
CA ARG A 189 19.83 -5.62 -4.94
C ARG A 189 19.98 -5.73 -3.43
N ALA A 190 19.69 -6.89 -2.85
CA ALA A 190 19.87 -7.13 -1.43
C ALA A 190 21.34 -7.13 -1.04
N VAL A 191 22.20 -7.78 -1.85
CA VAL A 191 23.64 -7.84 -1.64
C VAL A 191 24.29 -6.48 -1.94
N GLY A 192 23.89 -5.79 -3.02
CA GLY A 192 24.38 -4.44 -3.34
C GLY A 192 24.11 -3.44 -2.21
N GLY A 193 22.90 -3.47 -1.63
CA GLY A 193 22.59 -2.65 -0.45
C GLY A 193 23.36 -3.01 0.82
N PHE A 194 23.88 -4.23 0.90
CA PHE A 194 24.74 -4.65 2.02
C PHE A 194 26.17 -4.05 1.92
N TYR A 195 26.71 -3.91 0.71
CA TYR A 195 28.06 -3.38 0.46
C TYR A 195 28.13 -1.85 0.36
N GLU A 196 26.99 -1.16 0.17
CA GLU A 196 26.95 0.32 0.18
C GLU A 196 26.90 0.92 1.60
N VAL A 197 26.79 0.10 2.65
CA VAL A 197 26.68 0.51 4.07
C VAL A 197 27.97 0.20 4.86
N VAL A 198 29.04 -0.30 4.22
CA VAL A 198 30.38 -0.44 4.76
C VAL A 198 31.27 0.60 4.11
#